data_03ef3138d26b7efcedca9559f10d78e0
#
_entry.id   03ef3138d26b7efcedca9559f10d78e0
#
_cell.length_a   1.000
_cell.length_b   1.000
_cell.length_c   1.000
_cell.angle_alpha   90.00
_cell.angle_beta   90.00
_cell.angle_gamma   90.00
#
_symmetry.space_group_name_H-M   'P 1'
#
loop_
_entity.id
_entity.type
_entity.pdbx_description
1 polymer ?
#
loop_
_entity_poly.entity_id
_entity_poly.type
_entity_poly.pdbx_seq_one_letter_code
_entity_poly.pdbx_strand_id
1 'polypeptide(L)'
;MSQIFTISPGPLLHFGEGKISQLPDTIRTYGSKFLLVTGASSFVSSPYFEMLSEQFASAGLTFMQWSVRGEPTPGLVDDAVRDSRSFNPDVVVAIGGGSALDAGKAISAMIPLAESVEHYLEGIGSKSHPGSKVPFIAIPTTAGTGSEAARNAVLSQTGPTGYKRSLRHNNFVPNVAILDPMLALTCPKETTAATGMDAFTQLLESYLSPAGNRITDAIAMEGLSLIPSSLITAFRDGSDLNARAGMALAAYLSGVTLTNAGLGLIHGFASSIGGFFPIAHGVICSALMAPVNILTVRKLRSKNDTIALKKYATAGKIFSNINGGRSDNYYIDTLLETIQAWTAEMNIPSLREGGVASHDFDRIISVTDNKNNPIALNREEMAEVLEWGRA
;
A
#
# COMPACT_ATOMS: atom_id res chain seq x y z
N MET A 1 12.84 14.22 -26.16
CA MET A 1 13.48 15.00 -25.08
C MET A 1 13.97 14.02 -24.02
N SER A 2 15.17 14.22 -23.46
CA SER A 2 15.67 13.42 -22.33
C SER A 2 14.82 13.77 -21.09
N GLN A 3 14.14 12.79 -20.49
CA GLN A 3 13.47 12.99 -19.21
C GLN A 3 14.53 13.15 -18.11
N ILE A 4 14.39 14.16 -17.28
CA ILE A 4 15.21 14.35 -16.08
C ILE A 4 14.40 13.85 -14.88
N PHE A 5 14.89 12.82 -14.18
CA PHE A 5 14.21 12.25 -13.02
C PHE A 5 15.23 11.65 -12.02
N THR A 6 14.77 11.46 -10.79
CA THR A 6 15.51 10.75 -9.74
C THR A 6 14.67 9.55 -9.29
N ILE A 7 15.34 8.41 -9.11
CA ILE A 7 14.72 7.19 -8.56
C ILE A 7 15.26 6.98 -7.15
N SER A 8 14.35 6.88 -6.18
CA SER A 8 14.68 6.42 -4.83
C SER A 8 14.98 4.92 -4.88
N PRO A 9 16.10 4.46 -4.30
CA PRO A 9 16.41 3.03 -4.25
C PRO A 9 15.36 2.28 -3.42
N GLY A 10 15.11 1.03 -3.80
CA GLY A 10 14.33 0.10 -2.99
C GLY A 10 15.18 -0.52 -1.85
N PRO A 11 14.57 -1.34 -0.99
CA PRO A 11 15.26 -2.16 0.00
C PRO A 11 16.09 -3.26 -0.65
N LEU A 12 17.03 -3.86 0.10
CA LEU A 12 17.53 -5.19 -0.26
C LEU A 12 16.35 -6.18 -0.20
N LEU A 13 16.04 -6.81 -1.32
CA LEU A 13 14.89 -7.71 -1.46
C LEU A 13 15.33 -9.18 -1.35
N HIS A 14 14.74 -9.91 -0.40
CA HIS A 14 14.70 -11.36 -0.38
C HIS A 14 13.30 -11.83 -0.76
N PHE A 15 13.17 -12.51 -1.89
CA PHE A 15 11.89 -12.99 -2.40
C PHE A 15 11.90 -14.50 -2.60
N GLY A 16 10.84 -15.18 -2.16
CA GLY A 16 10.59 -16.59 -2.44
C GLY A 16 10.14 -17.37 -1.22
N GLU A 17 9.72 -18.61 -1.45
CA GLU A 17 9.27 -19.57 -0.43
C GLU A 17 10.38 -19.86 0.58
N GLY A 18 10.01 -19.85 1.87
CA GLY A 18 10.92 -20.14 2.99
C GLY A 18 11.96 -19.05 3.29
N LYS A 19 11.91 -17.90 2.61
CA LYS A 19 12.86 -16.81 2.82
C LYS A 19 12.80 -16.21 4.22
N ILE A 20 11.69 -16.37 4.94
CA ILE A 20 11.57 -15.95 6.34
C ILE A 20 12.65 -16.59 7.24
N SER A 21 13.16 -17.78 6.89
CA SER A 21 14.23 -18.45 7.64
C SER A 21 15.55 -17.69 7.66
N GLN A 22 15.76 -16.72 6.75
CA GLN A 22 16.96 -15.88 6.73
C GLN A 22 16.88 -14.70 7.72
N LEU A 23 15.74 -14.52 8.41
CA LEU A 23 15.53 -13.38 9.30
C LEU A 23 16.54 -13.33 10.46
N PRO A 24 16.86 -14.41 11.18
CA PRO A 24 17.86 -14.36 12.26
C PRO A 24 19.23 -13.87 11.79
N ASP A 25 19.73 -14.38 10.67
CA ASP A 25 21.01 -13.94 10.11
C ASP A 25 20.95 -12.49 9.61
N THR A 26 19.84 -12.08 9.03
CA THR A 26 19.62 -10.70 8.61
C THR A 26 19.65 -9.74 9.80
N ILE A 27 18.99 -10.07 10.92
CA ILE A 27 19.02 -9.27 12.16
C ILE A 27 20.46 -9.15 12.68
N ARG A 28 21.25 -10.23 12.68
CA ARG A 28 22.63 -10.26 13.15
C ARG A 28 23.54 -9.28 12.44
N THR A 29 23.25 -8.91 11.19
CA THR A 29 24.01 -7.90 10.47
C THR A 29 23.89 -6.50 11.07
N TYR A 30 22.86 -6.27 11.89
CA TYR A 30 22.61 -4.99 12.57
C TYR A 30 22.96 -5.03 14.06
N GLY A 31 22.85 -6.20 14.71
CA GLY A 31 23.11 -6.36 16.12
C GLY A 31 22.42 -7.59 16.71
N SER A 32 22.19 -7.59 18.02
CA SER A 32 21.59 -8.71 18.74
C SER A 32 20.26 -8.37 19.41
N LYS A 33 19.89 -7.08 19.47
CA LYS A 33 18.65 -6.62 20.08
C LYS A 33 17.72 -6.06 19.02
N PHE A 34 16.48 -6.52 18.94
CA PHE A 34 15.53 -5.99 17.98
C PHE A 34 14.16 -5.74 18.58
N LEU A 35 13.47 -4.73 18.05
CA LEU A 35 12.05 -4.51 18.32
C LEU A 35 11.24 -5.27 17.28
N LEU A 36 10.43 -6.25 17.72
CA LEU A 36 9.52 -6.99 16.85
C LEU A 36 8.14 -6.35 16.87
N VAL A 37 7.73 -5.76 15.76
CA VAL A 37 6.40 -5.17 15.56
C VAL A 37 5.54 -6.15 14.78
N THR A 38 4.39 -6.54 15.35
CA THR A 38 3.48 -7.51 14.70
C THR A 38 2.06 -6.97 14.60
N GLY A 39 1.25 -7.57 13.72
CA GLY A 39 -0.21 -7.44 13.82
C GLY A 39 -0.73 -8.09 15.10
N ALA A 40 -2.05 -7.90 15.39
CA ALA A 40 -2.64 -8.27 16.67
C ALA A 40 -2.54 -9.77 17.01
N SER A 41 -2.73 -10.66 16.02
CA SER A 41 -2.79 -12.11 16.33
C SER A 41 -2.30 -13.01 15.18
N SER A 42 -2.57 -12.70 13.93
CA SER A 42 -2.39 -13.65 12.82
C SER A 42 -0.98 -14.25 12.73
N PHE A 43 0.05 -13.44 12.81
CA PHE A 43 1.44 -13.93 12.80
C PHE A 43 1.82 -14.60 14.11
N VAL A 44 1.46 -14.01 15.25
CA VAL A 44 1.82 -14.53 16.59
C VAL A 44 1.17 -15.90 16.87
N SER A 45 0.01 -16.16 16.28
CA SER A 45 -0.69 -17.46 16.37
C SER A 45 -0.28 -18.45 15.27
N SER A 46 0.68 -18.10 14.41
CA SER A 46 1.14 -18.96 13.33
C SER A 46 2.31 -19.84 13.75
N PRO A 47 2.51 -21.01 13.12
CA PRO A 47 3.68 -21.86 13.36
C PRO A 47 5.02 -21.14 13.12
N TYR A 48 5.02 -20.11 12.29
CA TYR A 48 6.21 -19.31 12.00
C TYR A 48 6.71 -18.52 13.20
N PHE A 49 5.84 -18.07 14.09
CA PHE A 49 6.24 -17.33 15.28
C PHE A 49 7.01 -18.22 16.26
N GLU A 50 6.54 -19.44 16.50
CA GLU A 50 7.21 -20.41 17.36
C GLU A 50 8.58 -20.79 16.79
N MET A 51 8.61 -21.20 15.51
CA MET A 51 9.84 -21.53 14.78
C MET A 51 10.89 -20.42 14.86
N LEU A 52 10.47 -19.17 14.58
CA LEU A 52 11.39 -18.03 14.64
C LEU A 52 11.85 -17.71 16.06
N SER A 53 10.98 -17.85 17.06
CA SER A 53 11.35 -17.63 18.46
C SER A 53 12.44 -18.58 18.92
N GLU A 54 12.38 -19.86 18.53
CA GLU A 54 13.41 -20.85 18.76
C GLU A 54 14.73 -20.49 18.06
N GLN A 55 14.64 -20.08 16.79
CA GLN A 55 15.80 -19.64 15.99
C GLN A 55 16.44 -18.37 16.59
N PHE A 56 15.66 -17.40 17.05
CA PHE A 56 16.17 -16.21 17.72
C PHE A 56 16.93 -16.56 19.00
N ALA A 57 16.35 -17.44 19.84
CA ALA A 57 17.01 -17.90 21.06
C ALA A 57 18.32 -18.63 20.74
N SER A 58 18.31 -19.55 19.76
CA SER A 58 19.50 -20.30 19.33
C SER A 58 20.58 -19.39 18.74
N ALA A 59 20.18 -18.28 18.10
CA ALA A 59 21.07 -17.28 17.53
C ALA A 59 21.58 -16.24 18.55
N GLY A 60 21.14 -16.30 19.81
CA GLY A 60 21.49 -15.34 20.87
C GLY A 60 20.86 -13.97 20.65
N LEU A 61 19.73 -13.90 19.93
CA LEU A 61 18.99 -12.66 19.67
C LEU A 61 17.97 -12.41 20.79
N THR A 62 17.84 -11.14 21.20
CA THR A 62 16.87 -10.72 22.22
C THR A 62 15.92 -9.73 21.60
N PHE A 63 14.61 -9.89 21.84
CA PHE A 63 13.62 -8.96 21.31
C PHE A 63 12.63 -8.46 22.35
N MET A 64 12.15 -7.25 22.11
CA MET A 64 10.96 -6.68 22.73
C MET A 64 9.85 -6.74 21.67
N GLN A 65 8.64 -7.15 22.05
CA GLN A 65 7.52 -7.25 21.13
C GLN A 65 6.54 -6.10 21.32
N TRP A 66 6.05 -5.56 20.20
CA TRP A 66 4.96 -4.58 20.16
C TRP A 66 3.88 -5.02 19.17
N SER A 67 2.62 -4.97 19.61
CA SER A 67 1.48 -5.44 18.80
C SER A 67 0.62 -4.27 18.31
N VAL A 68 0.29 -4.27 17.02
CA VAL A 68 -0.51 -3.25 16.35
C VAL A 68 -1.92 -3.78 16.07
N ARG A 69 -2.93 -3.06 16.56
CA ARG A 69 -4.35 -3.36 16.32
C ARG A 69 -4.97 -2.26 15.46
N GLY A 70 -5.54 -2.63 14.32
CA GLY A 70 -6.12 -1.67 13.38
C GLY A 70 -5.06 -0.82 12.66
N GLU A 71 -5.46 0.34 12.18
CA GLU A 71 -4.53 1.31 11.57
C GLU A 71 -3.68 1.99 12.66
N PRO A 72 -2.37 2.21 12.43
CA PRO A 72 -1.51 2.82 13.43
C PRO A 72 -1.85 4.28 13.67
N THR A 73 -1.95 4.66 14.94
CA THR A 73 -2.18 6.05 15.36
C THR A 73 -0.87 6.72 15.79
N PRO A 74 -0.79 8.06 15.79
CA PRO A 74 0.35 8.77 16.37
C PRO A 74 0.64 8.37 17.81
N GLY A 75 -0.39 8.25 18.63
CA GLY A 75 -0.24 7.84 20.04
C GLY A 75 0.36 6.44 20.19
N LEU A 76 -0.07 5.47 19.34
CA LEU A 76 0.52 4.12 19.33
C LEU A 76 2.02 4.17 19.03
N VAL A 77 2.42 4.99 18.04
CA VAL A 77 3.84 5.14 17.68
C VAL A 77 4.64 5.77 18.82
N ASP A 78 4.13 6.83 19.43
CA ASP A 78 4.80 7.52 20.53
C ASP A 78 4.95 6.63 21.78
N ASP A 79 3.93 5.84 22.09
CA ASP A 79 3.97 4.86 23.18
C ASP A 79 5.03 3.76 22.92
N ALA A 80 5.04 3.20 21.71
CA ALA A 80 6.01 2.20 21.32
C ALA A 80 7.45 2.74 21.36
N VAL A 81 7.65 3.97 20.91
CA VAL A 81 8.96 4.65 20.95
C VAL A 81 9.42 4.87 22.39
N ARG A 82 8.52 5.36 23.26
CA ARG A 82 8.84 5.58 24.67
C ARG A 82 9.29 4.28 25.35
N ASP A 83 8.52 3.23 25.17
CA ASP A 83 8.78 1.93 25.81
C ASP A 83 10.06 1.26 25.26
N SER A 84 10.35 1.46 23.95
CA SER A 84 11.52 0.87 23.30
C SER A 84 12.84 1.55 23.63
N ARG A 85 12.84 2.79 24.14
CA ARG A 85 14.09 3.54 24.41
C ARG A 85 15.00 2.88 25.40
N SER A 86 14.45 2.32 26.49
CA SER A 86 15.26 1.63 27.53
C SER A 86 15.83 0.30 27.00
N PHE A 87 15.14 -0.34 26.09
CA PHE A 87 15.60 -1.56 25.43
C PHE A 87 16.72 -1.30 24.41
N ASN A 88 16.71 -0.11 23.77
CA ASN A 88 17.68 0.37 22.77
C ASN A 88 17.92 -0.67 21.66
N PRO A 89 16.94 -0.91 20.78
CA PRO A 89 17.06 -1.92 19.74
C PRO A 89 18.06 -1.50 18.66
N ASP A 90 18.85 -2.46 18.17
CA ASP A 90 19.79 -2.29 17.05
C ASP A 90 19.05 -2.22 15.69
N VAL A 91 17.88 -2.86 15.63
CA VAL A 91 17.03 -2.92 14.42
C VAL A 91 15.56 -3.07 14.81
N VAL A 92 14.66 -2.50 14.01
CA VAL A 92 13.21 -2.74 14.08
C VAL A 92 12.83 -3.75 13.00
N VAL A 93 12.09 -4.78 13.38
CA VAL A 93 11.54 -5.81 12.48
C VAL A 93 10.03 -5.74 12.54
N ALA A 94 9.37 -5.54 11.41
CA ALA A 94 7.91 -5.61 11.34
C ALA A 94 7.46 -6.83 10.51
N ILE A 95 6.58 -7.65 11.09
CA ILE A 95 5.97 -8.82 10.43
C ILE A 95 4.45 -8.69 10.52
N GLY A 96 3.80 -8.47 9.36
CA GLY A 96 2.36 -8.30 9.33
C GLY A 96 1.83 -7.63 8.07
N GLY A 97 0.59 -7.20 8.11
CA GLY A 97 -0.01 -6.38 7.05
C GLY A 97 0.49 -4.93 7.07
N GLY A 98 -0.01 -4.13 6.14
CA GLY A 98 0.41 -2.72 5.97
C GLY A 98 0.43 -1.90 7.25
N SER A 99 -0.55 -2.09 8.14
CA SER A 99 -0.61 -1.39 9.45
C SER A 99 0.60 -1.69 10.35
N ALA A 100 1.01 -2.96 10.41
CA ALA A 100 2.19 -3.36 11.21
C ALA A 100 3.47 -2.83 10.58
N LEU A 101 3.58 -2.85 9.24
CA LEU A 101 4.74 -2.34 8.52
C LEU A 101 4.86 -0.82 8.67
N ASP A 102 3.75 -0.09 8.57
CA ASP A 102 3.74 1.36 8.74
C ASP A 102 4.05 1.77 10.18
N ALA A 103 3.49 1.06 11.17
CA ALA A 103 3.86 1.28 12.58
C ALA A 103 5.36 1.03 12.81
N GLY A 104 5.89 -0.12 12.35
CA GLY A 104 7.30 -0.45 12.50
C GLY A 104 8.23 0.56 11.86
N LYS A 105 7.88 1.04 10.66
CA LYS A 105 8.62 2.09 9.94
C LYS A 105 8.59 3.42 10.71
N ALA A 106 7.42 3.84 11.18
CA ALA A 106 7.27 5.06 11.96
C ALA A 106 8.04 4.98 13.29
N ILE A 107 7.93 3.86 14.01
CA ILE A 107 8.67 3.62 15.26
C ILE A 107 10.19 3.67 14.99
N SER A 108 10.67 2.97 13.94
CA SER A 108 12.07 2.99 13.52
C SER A 108 12.58 4.42 13.30
N ALA A 109 11.78 5.26 12.64
CA ALA A 109 12.11 6.65 12.38
C ALA A 109 12.10 7.52 13.65
N MET A 110 11.23 7.23 14.60
CA MET A 110 11.02 8.09 15.78
C MET A 110 11.87 7.69 17.00
N ILE A 111 12.38 6.47 17.10
CA ILE A 111 13.29 6.09 18.21
C ILE A 111 14.44 7.07 18.43
N PRO A 112 15.13 7.58 17.38
CA PRO A 112 16.20 8.56 17.55
C PRO A 112 15.75 9.96 18.00
N LEU A 113 14.44 10.25 18.01
CA LEU A 113 13.89 11.58 18.29
C LEU A 113 13.15 11.63 19.62
N ALA A 114 13.12 12.81 20.25
CA ALA A 114 12.47 12.98 21.56
C ALA A 114 10.99 13.40 21.47
N GLU A 115 10.56 13.87 20.33
CA GLU A 115 9.26 14.52 20.10
C GLU A 115 8.22 13.53 19.59
N SER A 116 6.93 13.90 19.65
CA SER A 116 5.84 13.15 19.07
C SER A 116 5.97 13.07 17.54
N VAL A 117 5.59 11.92 16.97
CA VAL A 117 5.52 11.70 15.52
C VAL A 117 4.60 12.69 14.81
N GLU A 118 3.58 13.20 15.52
CA GLU A 118 2.60 14.14 14.96
C GLU A 118 3.24 15.44 14.46
N HIS A 119 4.35 15.88 15.08
CA HIS A 119 5.10 17.05 14.62
C HIS A 119 5.70 16.89 13.21
N TYR A 120 5.82 15.67 12.71
CA TYR A 120 6.48 15.33 11.45
C TYR A 120 5.53 14.81 10.37
N LEU A 121 4.20 14.73 10.66
CA LEU A 121 3.22 14.26 9.69
C LEU A 121 2.95 15.31 8.60
N GLU A 122 2.88 14.87 7.36
CA GLU A 122 2.61 15.74 6.20
C GLU A 122 1.31 16.52 6.35
N GLY A 123 1.37 17.82 6.16
CA GLY A 123 0.21 18.71 6.11
C GLY A 123 -0.38 19.10 7.46
N ILE A 124 0.05 18.49 8.56
CA ILE A 124 -0.37 18.83 9.93
C ILE A 124 0.82 19.09 10.85
N GLY A 125 1.94 18.42 10.65
CA GLY A 125 3.14 18.63 11.45
C GLY A 125 3.82 19.98 11.18
N SER A 126 4.49 20.50 12.19
CA SER A 126 5.20 21.79 12.13
C SER A 126 6.69 21.65 11.81
N LYS A 127 7.20 20.41 11.70
CA LYS A 127 8.62 20.11 11.54
C LYS A 127 8.90 19.18 10.36
N SER A 128 10.11 19.28 9.83
CA SER A 128 10.64 18.30 8.87
C SER A 128 11.47 17.26 9.60
N HIS A 129 11.23 15.98 9.30
CA HIS A 129 12.00 14.89 9.90
C HIS A 129 13.45 14.89 9.34
N PRO A 130 14.50 14.75 10.18
CA PRO A 130 15.89 14.80 9.72
C PRO A 130 16.33 13.56 8.91
N GLY A 131 15.48 12.53 8.83
CA GLY A 131 15.77 11.28 8.10
C GLY A 131 16.60 10.26 8.87
N SER A 132 16.87 10.48 10.16
CA SER A 132 17.47 9.48 11.04
C SER A 132 16.46 8.36 11.31
N LYS A 133 16.94 7.12 11.42
CA LYS A 133 16.13 5.98 11.84
C LYS A 133 17.02 4.87 12.43
N VAL A 134 16.45 4.01 13.25
CA VAL A 134 16.99 2.69 13.51
C VAL A 134 16.81 1.85 12.24
N PRO A 135 17.76 0.96 11.85
CA PRO A 135 17.56 0.08 10.70
C PRO A 135 16.21 -0.63 10.75
N PHE A 136 15.59 -0.85 9.57
CA PHE A 136 14.24 -1.40 9.48
C PHE A 136 14.16 -2.58 8.50
N ILE A 137 13.63 -3.72 8.98
CA ILE A 137 13.34 -4.92 8.19
C ILE A 137 11.82 -5.07 8.08
N ALA A 138 11.31 -5.15 6.86
CA ALA A 138 9.89 -5.28 6.58
C ALA A 138 9.53 -6.65 6.01
N ILE A 139 8.53 -7.31 6.60
CA ILE A 139 8.10 -8.66 6.23
C ILE A 139 6.57 -8.66 6.11
N PRO A 140 6.03 -8.47 4.89
CA PRO A 140 4.58 -8.45 4.69
C PRO A 140 3.96 -9.84 4.80
N THR A 141 2.76 -9.90 5.39
CA THR A 141 1.89 -11.08 5.41
C THR A 141 0.62 -10.89 4.60
N THR A 142 0.47 -9.72 3.94
CA THR A 142 -0.58 -9.37 2.99
C THR A 142 0.06 -8.77 1.75
N ALA A 143 -0.60 -8.87 0.61
CA ALA A 143 -0.12 -8.32 -0.65
C ALA A 143 -0.99 -7.12 -1.06
N GLY A 144 -0.58 -5.91 -0.67
CA GLY A 144 -1.41 -4.72 -0.93
C GLY A 144 -0.62 -3.41 -0.92
N THR A 145 -0.37 -2.86 0.25
CA THR A 145 0.12 -1.49 0.43
C THR A 145 1.51 -1.19 -0.15
N GLY A 146 2.34 -2.22 -0.37
CA GLY A 146 3.72 -2.03 -0.79
C GLY A 146 4.59 -1.27 0.24
N SER A 147 4.15 -1.23 1.52
CA SER A 147 4.87 -0.50 2.57
C SER A 147 6.30 -1.02 2.77
N GLU A 148 6.55 -2.29 2.45
CA GLU A 148 7.87 -2.91 2.49
C GLU A 148 8.86 -2.33 1.45
N ALA A 149 8.35 -1.58 0.46
CA ALA A 149 9.17 -0.92 -0.57
C ALA A 149 9.02 0.60 -0.57
N ALA A 150 8.06 1.14 0.20
CA ALA A 150 7.73 2.55 0.21
C ALA A 150 8.49 3.34 1.28
N ARG A 151 8.66 4.66 1.02
CA ARG A 151 9.36 5.60 1.90
C ARG A 151 8.46 6.32 2.90
N ASN A 152 7.19 6.01 2.93
CA ASN A 152 6.21 6.60 3.84
C ASN A 152 5.62 5.56 4.80
N ALA A 153 5.24 6.02 5.97
CA ALA A 153 4.38 5.33 6.92
C ALA A 153 3.09 6.13 7.08
N VAL A 154 1.94 5.49 6.92
CA VAL A 154 0.64 6.15 7.01
C VAL A 154 0.09 5.98 8.41
N LEU A 155 -0.21 7.08 9.08
CA LEU A 155 -0.82 7.12 10.40
C LEU A 155 -2.21 7.73 10.31
N SER A 156 -3.14 7.21 11.10
CA SER A 156 -4.54 7.61 11.09
C SER A 156 -5.01 7.99 12.47
N GLN A 157 -5.80 9.08 12.54
CA GLN A 157 -6.64 9.39 13.68
C GLN A 157 -8.05 9.58 13.15
N THR A 158 -8.90 8.54 13.29
CA THR A 158 -10.23 8.54 12.70
C THR A 158 -11.21 9.32 13.58
N GLY A 159 -12.05 10.14 12.95
CA GLY A 159 -13.10 10.91 13.65
C GLY A 159 -13.63 12.10 12.83
N PRO A 160 -14.53 12.91 13.42
CA PRO A 160 -15.12 14.06 12.73
C PRO A 160 -14.10 15.09 12.25
N THR A 161 -12.99 15.26 12.98
CA THR A 161 -11.83 16.09 12.63
C THR A 161 -10.61 15.24 12.35
N GLY A 162 -10.84 13.96 12.02
CA GLY A 162 -9.78 12.97 11.82
C GLY A 162 -8.96 13.22 10.57
N TYR A 163 -7.84 12.55 10.52
CA TYR A 163 -6.91 12.61 9.40
C TYR A 163 -6.22 11.26 9.17
N LYS A 164 -5.76 11.10 7.94
CA LYS A 164 -4.86 10.00 7.53
C LYS A 164 -3.70 10.64 6.79
N ARG A 165 -2.50 10.63 7.40
CA ARG A 165 -1.33 11.38 6.95
C ARG A 165 -0.07 10.52 6.97
N SER A 166 0.87 10.87 6.11
CA SER A 166 2.14 10.18 6.00
C SER A 166 3.24 10.85 6.84
N LEU A 167 3.98 10.04 7.56
CA LEU A 167 5.37 10.33 7.92
C LEU A 167 6.24 9.92 6.73
N ARG A 168 7.00 10.83 6.14
CA ARG A 168 7.74 10.56 4.91
C ARG A 168 9.14 11.13 4.91
N HIS A 169 10.10 10.30 4.50
CA HIS A 169 11.47 10.72 4.18
C HIS A 169 12.13 9.67 3.27
N ASN A 170 13.07 10.07 2.41
CA ASN A 170 13.75 9.13 1.50
C ASN A 170 14.45 7.98 2.25
N ASN A 171 14.98 8.26 3.43
CA ASN A 171 15.68 7.27 4.26
C ASN A 171 14.74 6.27 4.94
N PHE A 172 13.41 6.42 4.85
CA PHE A 172 12.44 5.52 5.49
C PHE A 172 12.11 4.28 4.67
N VAL A 173 12.60 4.21 3.44
CA VAL A 173 12.61 2.93 2.71
C VAL A 173 13.25 1.88 3.63
N PRO A 174 12.62 0.70 3.82
CA PRO A 174 13.21 -0.37 4.63
C PRO A 174 14.63 -0.73 4.18
N ASN A 175 15.50 -1.11 5.09
CA ASN A 175 16.84 -1.59 4.74
C ASN A 175 16.77 -2.95 4.04
N VAL A 176 15.85 -3.81 4.51
CA VAL A 176 15.61 -5.14 3.94
C VAL A 176 14.11 -5.38 3.86
N ALA A 177 13.65 -5.99 2.78
CA ALA A 177 12.33 -6.56 2.63
C ALA A 177 12.46 -8.08 2.43
N ILE A 178 11.71 -8.87 3.22
CA ILE A 178 11.64 -10.32 3.05
C ILE A 178 10.21 -10.66 2.64
N LEU A 179 10.05 -11.04 1.38
CA LEU A 179 8.77 -11.42 0.79
C LEU A 179 8.69 -12.93 0.69
N ASP A 180 8.05 -13.55 1.67
CA ASP A 180 7.79 -14.99 1.70
C ASP A 180 6.30 -15.24 1.47
N PRO A 181 5.91 -15.76 0.29
CA PRO A 181 4.50 -16.01 -0.03
C PRO A 181 3.80 -16.97 0.93
N MET A 182 4.55 -17.83 1.60
CA MET A 182 4.03 -18.76 2.60
C MET A 182 3.32 -18.03 3.76
N LEU A 183 3.79 -16.82 4.11
CA LEU A 183 3.19 -16.02 5.19
C LEU A 183 1.81 -15.46 4.83
N ALA A 184 1.45 -15.47 3.54
CA ALA A 184 0.16 -14.98 3.05
C ALA A 184 -0.87 -16.10 2.82
N LEU A 185 -0.53 -17.38 2.98
CA LEU A 185 -1.44 -18.51 2.72
C LEU A 185 -2.68 -18.50 3.62
N THR A 186 -2.55 -17.98 4.84
CA THR A 186 -3.66 -17.86 5.80
C THR A 186 -4.36 -16.50 5.76
N CYS A 187 -3.99 -15.63 4.80
CA CYS A 187 -4.65 -14.34 4.66
C CYS A 187 -6.12 -14.53 4.29
N PRO A 188 -7.08 -13.95 5.06
CA PRO A 188 -8.50 -14.05 4.79
C PRO A 188 -8.87 -13.57 3.38
N LYS A 189 -9.94 -14.17 2.85
CA LYS A 189 -10.42 -13.89 1.49
C LYS A 189 -10.77 -12.42 1.28
N GLU A 190 -11.46 -11.82 2.24
CA GLU A 190 -11.85 -10.41 2.23
C GLU A 190 -10.63 -9.48 2.28
N THR A 191 -9.61 -9.85 3.09
CA THR A 191 -8.35 -9.12 3.14
C THR A 191 -7.59 -9.26 1.82
N THR A 192 -7.55 -10.47 1.25
CA THR A 192 -6.92 -10.71 -0.06
C THR A 192 -7.56 -9.85 -1.15
N ALA A 193 -8.89 -9.75 -1.18
CA ALA A 193 -9.63 -8.90 -2.11
C ALA A 193 -9.25 -7.42 -1.95
N ALA A 194 -9.43 -6.88 -0.76
CA ALA A 194 -9.21 -5.47 -0.49
C ALA A 194 -7.75 -5.06 -0.73
N THR A 195 -6.78 -5.85 -0.23
CA THR A 195 -5.36 -5.52 -0.39
C THR A 195 -4.88 -5.74 -1.82
N GLY A 196 -5.35 -6.79 -2.49
CA GLY A 196 -4.97 -7.05 -3.87
C GLY A 196 -5.50 -5.99 -4.84
N MET A 197 -6.73 -5.51 -4.65
CA MET A 197 -7.26 -4.38 -5.40
C MET A 197 -6.53 -3.08 -5.08
N ASP A 198 -6.03 -2.90 -3.85
CA ASP A 198 -5.18 -1.75 -3.49
C ASP A 198 -3.86 -1.78 -4.28
N ALA A 199 -3.16 -2.92 -4.31
CA ALA A 199 -1.94 -3.07 -5.13
C ALA A 199 -2.21 -2.80 -6.62
N PHE A 200 -3.32 -3.32 -7.16
CA PHE A 200 -3.73 -3.05 -8.53
C PHE A 200 -3.99 -1.55 -8.78
N THR A 201 -4.70 -0.90 -7.86
CA THR A 201 -4.97 0.55 -7.91
C THR A 201 -3.66 1.35 -7.90
N GLN A 202 -2.74 1.03 -7.00
CA GLN A 202 -1.44 1.71 -6.88
C GLN A 202 -0.63 1.59 -8.17
N LEU A 203 -0.55 0.39 -8.75
CA LEU A 203 0.16 0.14 -10.01
C LEU A 203 -0.45 0.93 -11.16
N LEU A 204 -1.79 0.93 -11.29
CA LEU A 204 -2.48 1.64 -12.34
C LEU A 204 -2.34 3.16 -12.19
N GLU A 205 -2.58 3.72 -11.00
CA GLU A 205 -2.42 5.15 -10.75
C GLU A 205 -0.98 5.61 -10.96
N SER A 206 0.02 4.83 -10.51
CA SER A 206 1.43 5.14 -10.74
C SER A 206 1.80 5.10 -12.22
N TYR A 207 1.27 4.13 -12.97
CA TYR A 207 1.48 4.04 -14.42
C TYR A 207 0.88 5.21 -15.17
N LEU A 208 -0.31 5.66 -14.76
CA LEU A 208 -1.03 6.79 -15.37
C LEU A 208 -0.51 8.16 -14.92
N SER A 209 0.29 8.19 -13.85
CA SER A 209 0.78 9.43 -13.24
C SER A 209 1.57 10.29 -14.22
N PRO A 210 1.30 11.60 -14.32
CA PRO A 210 2.14 12.54 -15.06
C PRO A 210 3.55 12.70 -14.49
N ALA A 211 3.75 12.35 -13.21
CA ALA A 211 5.06 12.33 -12.55
C ALA A 211 5.85 11.03 -12.85
N GLY A 212 5.24 10.08 -13.55
CA GLY A 212 5.88 8.84 -13.97
C GLY A 212 7.01 9.07 -15.00
N ASN A 213 7.87 8.09 -15.12
CA ASN A 213 8.98 8.08 -16.07
C ASN A 213 9.19 6.66 -16.63
N ARG A 214 10.08 6.50 -17.60
CA ARG A 214 10.30 5.21 -18.29
C ARG A 214 10.63 4.04 -17.35
N ILE A 215 11.30 4.30 -16.22
CA ILE A 215 11.63 3.26 -15.24
C ILE A 215 10.40 2.91 -14.43
N THR A 216 9.68 3.90 -13.89
CA THR A 216 8.45 3.66 -13.13
C THR A 216 7.37 3.02 -14.01
N ASP A 217 7.25 3.43 -15.26
CA ASP A 217 6.31 2.82 -16.22
C ASP A 217 6.63 1.34 -16.47
N ALA A 218 7.91 0.98 -16.63
CA ALA A 218 8.33 -0.41 -16.82
C ALA A 218 8.04 -1.27 -15.57
N ILE A 219 8.32 -0.74 -14.37
CA ILE A 219 8.05 -1.42 -13.10
C ILE A 219 6.53 -1.59 -12.88
N ALA A 220 5.75 -0.55 -13.15
CA ALA A 220 4.29 -0.60 -13.03
C ALA A 220 3.67 -1.62 -14.00
N MET A 221 4.16 -1.66 -15.25
CA MET A 221 3.69 -2.63 -16.25
C MET A 221 4.03 -4.07 -15.87
N GLU A 222 5.22 -4.31 -15.30
CA GLU A 222 5.56 -5.62 -14.76
C GLU A 222 4.59 -6.01 -13.64
N GLY A 223 4.38 -5.13 -12.65
CA GLY A 223 3.40 -5.37 -11.58
C GLY A 223 1.99 -5.62 -12.11
N LEU A 224 1.52 -4.81 -13.07
CA LEU A 224 0.21 -4.99 -13.71
C LEU A 224 0.09 -6.33 -14.44
N SER A 225 1.17 -6.83 -15.03
CA SER A 225 1.17 -8.12 -15.75
C SER A 225 0.94 -9.33 -14.84
N LEU A 226 1.27 -9.21 -13.55
CA LEU A 226 1.06 -10.25 -12.55
C LEU A 226 -0.39 -10.31 -12.05
N ILE A 227 -1.13 -9.20 -12.10
CA ILE A 227 -2.47 -9.07 -11.52
C ILE A 227 -3.48 -10.07 -12.11
N PRO A 228 -3.65 -10.23 -13.45
CA PRO A 228 -4.71 -11.06 -14.01
C PRO A 228 -4.64 -12.54 -13.60
N SER A 229 -3.44 -13.09 -13.53
CA SER A 229 -3.25 -14.50 -13.16
C SER A 229 -3.22 -14.73 -11.65
N SER A 230 -2.96 -13.68 -10.85
CA SER A 230 -2.68 -13.86 -9.42
C SER A 230 -3.84 -13.41 -8.53
N LEU A 231 -4.44 -12.23 -8.78
CA LEU A 231 -5.41 -11.65 -7.84
C LEU A 231 -6.66 -12.52 -7.67
N ILE A 232 -7.33 -12.82 -8.77
CA ILE A 232 -8.57 -13.61 -8.73
C ILE A 232 -8.28 -15.05 -8.28
N THR A 233 -7.14 -15.62 -8.68
CA THR A 233 -6.74 -16.97 -8.24
C THR A 233 -6.50 -16.99 -6.73
N ALA A 234 -5.70 -16.06 -6.17
CA ALA A 234 -5.46 -15.97 -4.74
C ALA A 234 -6.73 -15.66 -3.92
N PHE A 235 -7.71 -14.95 -4.52
CA PHE A 235 -9.02 -14.70 -3.90
C PHE A 235 -9.89 -15.95 -3.87
N ARG A 236 -9.91 -16.74 -4.97
CA ARG A 236 -10.71 -17.97 -5.07
C ARG A 236 -10.10 -19.12 -4.29
N ASP A 237 -8.77 -19.26 -4.39
CA ASP A 237 -7.97 -20.26 -3.70
C ASP A 237 -6.78 -19.58 -2.98
N GLY A 238 -6.97 -19.30 -1.70
CA GLY A 238 -5.93 -18.70 -0.86
C GLY A 238 -4.72 -19.60 -0.63
N SER A 239 -4.80 -20.88 -0.96
CA SER A 239 -3.71 -21.86 -0.84
C SER A 239 -2.80 -21.94 -2.08
N ASP A 240 -3.17 -21.29 -3.19
CA ASP A 240 -2.34 -21.22 -4.41
C ASP A 240 -1.09 -20.35 -4.16
N LEU A 241 0.03 -21.02 -3.92
CA LEU A 241 1.30 -20.38 -3.60
C LEU A 241 1.83 -19.52 -4.76
N ASN A 242 1.61 -19.92 -6.01
CA ASN A 242 2.03 -19.15 -7.17
C ASN A 242 1.25 -17.83 -7.28
N ALA A 243 -0.07 -17.90 -7.05
CA ALA A 243 -0.90 -16.71 -7.01
C ALA A 243 -0.52 -15.77 -5.85
N ARG A 244 -0.22 -16.32 -4.66
CA ARG A 244 0.30 -15.54 -3.52
C ARG A 244 1.65 -14.90 -3.84
N ALA A 245 2.55 -15.64 -4.49
CA ALA A 245 3.86 -15.11 -4.91
C ALA A 245 3.71 -13.98 -5.93
N GLY A 246 2.86 -14.16 -6.94
CA GLY A 246 2.56 -13.12 -7.92
C GLY A 246 1.99 -11.85 -7.28
N MET A 247 1.04 -11.99 -6.34
CA MET A 247 0.48 -10.84 -5.61
C MET A 247 1.50 -10.18 -4.69
N ALA A 248 2.36 -10.95 -4.00
CA ALA A 248 3.42 -10.39 -3.15
C ALA A 248 4.40 -9.54 -3.98
N LEU A 249 4.81 -10.03 -5.15
CA LEU A 249 5.67 -9.27 -6.04
C LEU A 249 4.95 -8.04 -6.62
N ALA A 250 3.69 -8.15 -7.05
CA ALA A 250 2.90 -7.03 -7.53
C ALA A 250 2.78 -5.92 -6.46
N ALA A 251 2.51 -6.28 -5.20
CA ALA A 251 2.44 -5.35 -4.08
C ALA A 251 3.79 -4.65 -3.82
N TYR A 252 4.89 -5.39 -3.84
CA TYR A 252 6.23 -4.81 -3.73
C TYR A 252 6.51 -3.79 -4.85
N LEU A 253 6.23 -4.17 -6.11
CA LEU A 253 6.41 -3.29 -7.26
C LEU A 253 5.51 -2.04 -7.18
N SER A 254 4.30 -2.19 -6.62
CA SER A 254 3.42 -1.05 -6.36
C SER A 254 4.03 -0.06 -5.36
N GLY A 255 4.68 -0.56 -4.30
CA GLY A 255 5.41 0.26 -3.33
C GLY A 255 6.58 1.03 -3.95
N VAL A 256 7.32 0.39 -4.86
CA VAL A 256 8.40 1.05 -5.62
C VAL A 256 7.83 2.15 -6.51
N THR A 257 6.73 1.87 -7.23
CA THR A 257 6.16 2.85 -8.18
C THR A 257 5.48 4.01 -7.47
N LEU A 258 4.72 3.77 -6.41
CA LEU A 258 4.12 4.86 -5.62
C LEU A 258 5.18 5.81 -5.03
N THR A 259 6.33 5.27 -4.63
CA THR A 259 7.44 6.07 -4.10
C THR A 259 8.02 7.01 -5.15
N ASN A 260 8.06 6.60 -6.41
CA ASN A 260 8.79 7.28 -7.48
C ASN A 260 7.91 8.00 -8.51
N ALA A 261 6.63 7.59 -8.66
CA ALA A 261 5.66 8.22 -9.58
C ALA A 261 4.49 8.88 -8.85
N GLY A 262 4.28 8.52 -7.58
CA GLY A 262 3.11 8.97 -6.82
C GLY A 262 1.82 8.26 -7.25
N LEU A 263 0.73 8.63 -6.60
CA LEU A 263 -0.60 8.03 -6.78
C LEU A 263 -1.61 9.09 -7.26
N GLY A 264 -2.80 8.66 -7.65
CA GLY A 264 -3.85 9.51 -8.20
C GLY A 264 -5.00 9.81 -7.22
N LEU A 265 -6.17 10.10 -7.80
CA LEU A 265 -7.36 10.55 -7.08
C LEU A 265 -7.97 9.50 -6.16
N ILE A 266 -7.87 8.20 -6.50
CA ILE A 266 -8.40 7.13 -5.64
C ILE A 266 -7.73 7.20 -4.28
N HIS A 267 -6.40 7.34 -4.26
CA HIS A 267 -5.65 7.53 -3.01
C HIS A 267 -5.81 8.93 -2.40
N GLY A 268 -6.25 9.92 -3.17
CA GLY A 268 -6.75 11.20 -2.65
C GLY A 268 -7.97 10.97 -1.76
N PHE A 269 -8.98 10.30 -2.29
CA PHE A 269 -10.19 9.93 -1.55
C PHE A 269 -9.91 8.97 -0.38
N ALA A 270 -9.04 7.97 -0.57
CA ALA A 270 -8.71 7.02 0.48
C ALA A 270 -8.09 7.71 1.71
N SER A 271 -7.31 8.78 1.50
CA SER A 271 -6.77 9.60 2.57
C SER A 271 -7.87 10.40 3.30
N SER A 272 -8.80 11.01 2.54
CA SER A 272 -9.87 11.83 3.09
C SER A 272 -10.92 10.99 3.80
N ILE A 273 -11.42 9.94 3.15
CA ILE A 273 -12.46 9.04 3.69
C ILE A 273 -11.91 8.29 4.91
N GLY A 274 -10.69 7.71 4.83
CA GLY A 274 -10.08 6.97 5.92
C GLY A 274 -9.73 7.82 7.15
N GLY A 275 -9.62 9.16 6.99
CA GLY A 275 -9.53 10.08 8.13
C GLY A 275 -10.87 10.25 8.86
N PHE A 276 -11.99 10.20 8.13
CA PHE A 276 -13.31 10.45 8.71
C PHE A 276 -14.04 9.19 9.14
N PHE A 277 -13.82 8.07 8.44
CA PHE A 277 -14.57 6.83 8.61
C PHE A 277 -13.64 5.65 8.90
N PRO A 278 -14.03 4.71 9.75
CA PRO A 278 -13.25 3.52 10.07
C PRO A 278 -13.39 2.44 8.99
N ILE A 279 -13.13 2.84 7.73
CA ILE A 279 -13.17 1.95 6.57
C ILE A 279 -11.73 1.54 6.23
N ALA A 280 -11.49 0.24 6.05
CA ALA A 280 -10.18 -0.26 5.66
C ALA A 280 -9.71 0.36 4.34
N HIS A 281 -8.43 0.76 4.27
CA HIS A 281 -7.85 1.49 3.14
C HIS A 281 -8.11 0.80 1.79
N GLY A 282 -7.82 -0.49 1.69
CA GLY A 282 -8.02 -1.25 0.47
C GLY A 282 -9.49 -1.37 0.05
N VAL A 283 -10.44 -1.34 0.99
CA VAL A 283 -11.88 -1.29 0.68
C VAL A 283 -12.23 0.02 0.00
N ILE A 284 -11.74 1.15 0.52
CA ILE A 284 -11.99 2.47 -0.11
C ILE A 284 -11.41 2.51 -1.52
N CYS A 285 -10.14 2.08 -1.68
CA CYS A 285 -9.48 2.03 -2.99
C CYS A 285 -10.27 1.16 -3.97
N SER A 286 -10.72 -0.01 -3.55
CA SER A 286 -11.47 -0.96 -4.37
C SER A 286 -12.84 -0.41 -4.80
N ALA A 287 -13.60 0.16 -3.85
CA ALA A 287 -14.93 0.71 -4.13
C ALA A 287 -14.88 1.91 -5.11
N LEU A 288 -13.78 2.65 -5.09
CA LEU A 288 -13.59 3.84 -5.93
C LEU A 288 -12.82 3.57 -7.22
N MET A 289 -12.23 2.38 -7.39
CA MET A 289 -11.38 2.09 -8.54
C MET A 289 -12.14 2.20 -9.87
N ALA A 290 -13.31 1.59 -9.97
CA ALA A 290 -14.13 1.66 -11.18
C ALA A 290 -14.67 3.08 -11.44
N PRO A 291 -15.38 3.74 -10.50
CA PRO A 291 -15.95 5.07 -10.74
C PRO A 291 -14.91 6.13 -11.12
N VAL A 292 -13.77 6.18 -10.43
CA VAL A 292 -12.71 7.15 -10.74
C VAL A 292 -12.15 6.92 -12.15
N ASN A 293 -11.81 5.66 -12.50
CA ASN A 293 -11.23 5.37 -13.81
C ASN A 293 -12.23 5.62 -14.96
N ILE A 294 -13.52 5.29 -14.78
CA ILE A 294 -14.56 5.54 -15.79
C ILE A 294 -14.71 7.04 -16.04
N LEU A 295 -14.80 7.87 -15.00
CA LEU A 295 -14.92 9.31 -15.14
C LEU A 295 -13.65 9.96 -15.70
N THR A 296 -12.48 9.48 -15.24
CA THR A 296 -11.19 9.92 -15.80
C THR A 296 -11.12 9.65 -17.31
N VAL A 297 -11.44 8.43 -17.76
CA VAL A 297 -11.44 8.07 -19.18
C VAL A 297 -12.48 8.87 -19.96
N ARG A 298 -13.70 9.05 -19.42
CA ARG A 298 -14.73 9.91 -20.02
C ARG A 298 -14.19 11.32 -20.29
N LYS A 299 -13.54 11.91 -19.30
CA LYS A 299 -12.98 13.26 -19.40
C LYS A 299 -11.78 13.32 -20.35
N LEU A 300 -10.87 12.35 -20.31
CA LEU A 300 -9.74 12.26 -21.25
C LEU A 300 -10.22 12.16 -22.71
N ARG A 301 -11.25 11.33 -22.97
CA ARG A 301 -11.88 11.22 -24.31
C ARG A 301 -12.45 12.57 -24.76
N SER A 302 -13.15 13.30 -23.89
CA SER A 302 -13.72 14.62 -24.22
C SER A 302 -12.66 15.70 -24.50
N LYS A 303 -11.45 15.53 -23.95
CA LYS A 303 -10.30 16.44 -24.14
C LYS A 303 -9.33 15.98 -25.23
N ASN A 304 -9.59 14.81 -25.86
CA ASN A 304 -8.70 14.18 -26.83
C ASN A 304 -7.26 13.97 -26.28
N ASP A 305 -7.11 13.64 -25.00
CA ASP A 305 -5.80 13.35 -24.41
C ASP A 305 -5.30 11.97 -24.86
N THR A 306 -4.54 11.98 -25.95
CA THR A 306 -4.05 10.75 -26.58
C THR A 306 -2.94 10.05 -25.75
N ILE A 307 -2.21 10.78 -24.91
CA ILE A 307 -1.10 10.21 -24.11
C ILE A 307 -1.66 9.32 -22.99
N ALA A 308 -2.54 9.87 -22.16
CA ALA A 308 -3.13 9.13 -21.06
C ALA A 308 -4.02 7.98 -21.56
N LEU A 309 -4.83 8.22 -22.59
CA LEU A 309 -5.67 7.17 -23.22
C LEU A 309 -4.82 6.03 -23.77
N LYS A 310 -3.65 6.30 -24.36
CA LYS A 310 -2.75 5.25 -24.84
C LYS A 310 -2.15 4.44 -23.71
N LYS A 311 -1.85 5.04 -22.56
CA LYS A 311 -1.43 4.32 -21.34
C LYS A 311 -2.57 3.42 -20.84
N TYR A 312 -3.79 3.90 -20.76
CA TYR A 312 -4.97 3.08 -20.42
C TYR A 312 -5.12 1.88 -21.38
N ALA A 313 -5.04 2.11 -22.69
CA ALA A 313 -5.12 1.04 -23.69
C ALA A 313 -4.00 0.01 -23.51
N THR A 314 -2.78 0.47 -23.22
CA THR A 314 -1.63 -0.41 -23.00
C THR A 314 -1.82 -1.28 -21.75
N ALA A 315 -2.27 -0.70 -20.64
CA ALA A 315 -2.67 -1.46 -19.46
C ALA A 315 -3.80 -2.45 -19.77
N GLY A 316 -4.83 -2.01 -20.50
CA GLY A 316 -5.98 -2.85 -20.86
C GLY A 316 -5.64 -4.07 -21.73
N LYS A 317 -4.55 -4.01 -22.50
CA LYS A 317 -4.08 -5.19 -23.25
C LYS A 317 -3.70 -6.36 -22.36
N ILE A 318 -3.19 -6.08 -21.15
CA ILE A 318 -2.82 -7.10 -20.16
C ILE A 318 -4.05 -7.89 -19.70
N PHE A 319 -5.21 -7.23 -19.61
CA PHE A 319 -6.46 -7.82 -19.14
C PHE A 319 -7.31 -8.40 -20.28
N SER A 320 -6.85 -8.25 -21.52
CA SER A 320 -7.55 -8.78 -22.70
C SER A 320 -7.07 -10.18 -23.03
N ASN A 321 -8.00 -11.09 -23.26
CA ASN A 321 -7.71 -12.43 -23.78
C ASN A 321 -7.36 -12.43 -25.30
N ILE A 322 -7.26 -11.24 -25.91
CA ILE A 322 -7.02 -11.09 -27.36
C ILE A 322 -5.64 -10.47 -27.58
N ASN A 323 -4.74 -11.21 -28.20
CA ASN A 323 -3.40 -10.74 -28.54
C ASN A 323 -3.41 -9.87 -29.82
N GLY A 324 -3.72 -8.57 -29.65
CA GLY A 324 -3.62 -7.58 -30.71
C GLY A 324 -4.86 -7.47 -31.60
N GLY A 325 -4.81 -6.52 -32.56
CA GLY A 325 -5.82 -6.37 -33.62
C GLY A 325 -7.11 -5.63 -33.22
N ARG A 326 -7.20 -5.10 -31.99
CA ARG A 326 -8.32 -4.27 -31.54
C ARG A 326 -7.92 -2.80 -31.38
N SER A 327 -8.92 -1.92 -31.34
CA SER A 327 -8.70 -0.48 -31.12
C SER A 327 -8.27 -0.18 -29.68
N ASP A 328 -7.63 0.97 -29.46
CA ASP A 328 -7.30 1.44 -28.11
C ASP A 328 -8.55 1.53 -27.23
N ASN A 329 -9.68 1.99 -27.77
CA ASN A 329 -10.94 2.04 -27.03
C ASN A 329 -11.40 0.66 -26.55
N TYR A 330 -11.28 -0.38 -27.37
CA TYR A 330 -11.59 -1.74 -26.94
C TYR A 330 -10.80 -2.16 -25.71
N TYR A 331 -9.50 -1.92 -25.70
CA TYR A 331 -8.66 -2.29 -24.56
C TYR A 331 -8.94 -1.45 -23.32
N ILE A 332 -9.22 -0.16 -23.48
CA ILE A 332 -9.64 0.72 -22.39
C ILE A 332 -10.93 0.19 -21.75
N ASP A 333 -11.94 -0.08 -22.57
CA ASP A 333 -13.24 -0.56 -22.08
C ASP A 333 -13.12 -1.94 -21.43
N THR A 334 -12.31 -2.86 -22.00
CA THR A 334 -11.98 -4.15 -21.36
C THR A 334 -11.38 -3.99 -19.95
N LEU A 335 -10.45 -3.04 -19.76
CA LEU A 335 -9.88 -2.77 -18.43
C LEU A 335 -10.96 -2.30 -17.45
N LEU A 336 -11.79 -1.34 -17.86
CA LEU A 336 -12.85 -0.79 -17.01
C LEU A 336 -13.90 -1.84 -16.64
N GLU A 337 -14.32 -2.66 -17.60
CA GLU A 337 -15.24 -3.78 -17.38
C GLU A 337 -14.63 -4.83 -16.44
N THR A 338 -13.33 -5.15 -16.58
CA THR A 338 -12.63 -6.07 -15.68
C THR A 338 -12.60 -5.54 -14.24
N ILE A 339 -12.28 -4.27 -14.04
CA ILE A 339 -12.29 -3.66 -12.71
C ILE A 339 -13.68 -3.76 -12.08
N GLN A 340 -14.74 -3.44 -12.81
CA GLN A 340 -16.13 -3.54 -12.32
C GLN A 340 -16.51 -4.99 -11.98
N ALA A 341 -16.20 -5.93 -12.87
CA ALA A 341 -16.50 -7.33 -12.69
C ALA A 341 -15.79 -7.91 -11.46
N TRP A 342 -14.53 -7.57 -11.25
CA TRP A 342 -13.76 -8.04 -10.10
C TRP A 342 -14.21 -7.41 -8.78
N THR A 343 -14.56 -6.12 -8.77
CA THR A 343 -15.15 -5.46 -7.59
C THR A 343 -16.43 -6.18 -7.15
N ALA A 344 -17.29 -6.56 -8.12
CA ALA A 344 -18.51 -7.30 -7.85
C ALA A 344 -18.23 -8.76 -7.42
N GLU A 345 -17.33 -9.47 -8.11
CA GLU A 345 -17.00 -10.87 -7.79
C GLU A 345 -16.41 -11.02 -6.40
N MET A 346 -15.56 -10.07 -6.01
CA MET A 346 -14.90 -10.07 -4.71
C MET A 346 -15.79 -9.54 -3.58
N ASN A 347 -17.05 -9.16 -3.87
CA ASN A 347 -17.99 -8.60 -2.91
C ASN A 347 -17.39 -7.46 -2.08
N ILE A 348 -16.71 -6.53 -2.76
CA ILE A 348 -16.11 -5.37 -2.07
C ILE A 348 -17.23 -4.53 -1.47
N PRO A 349 -17.19 -4.24 -0.15
CA PRO A 349 -18.19 -3.39 0.48
C PRO A 349 -18.25 -2.01 -0.14
N SER A 350 -19.45 -1.46 -0.29
CA SER A 350 -19.65 -0.09 -0.77
C SER A 350 -19.29 0.93 0.31
N LEU A 351 -19.08 2.19 -0.09
CA LEU A 351 -18.86 3.27 0.89
C LEU A 351 -20.07 3.49 1.80
N ARG A 352 -21.29 3.14 1.35
CA ARG A 352 -22.52 3.19 2.19
C ARG A 352 -22.44 2.21 3.34
N GLU A 353 -22.01 0.99 3.10
CA GLU A 353 -21.82 -0.02 4.14
C GLU A 353 -20.76 0.41 5.14
N GLY A 354 -19.78 1.21 4.70
CA GLY A 354 -18.80 1.87 5.55
C GLY A 354 -19.29 3.11 6.30
N GLY A 355 -20.58 3.49 6.13
CA GLY A 355 -21.21 4.60 6.83
C GLY A 355 -21.15 5.95 6.11
N VAL A 356 -20.63 6.03 4.89
CA VAL A 356 -20.57 7.29 4.12
C VAL A 356 -21.94 7.62 3.56
N ALA A 357 -22.47 8.80 3.89
CA ALA A 357 -23.75 9.31 3.39
C ALA A 357 -23.54 10.48 2.42
N SER A 358 -24.57 10.81 1.63
CA SER A 358 -24.47 11.89 0.62
C SER A 358 -24.17 13.26 1.24
N HIS A 359 -24.60 13.49 2.49
CA HIS A 359 -24.29 14.74 3.21
C HIS A 359 -22.80 14.87 3.61
N ASP A 360 -22.02 13.79 3.53
CA ASP A 360 -20.57 13.82 3.79
C ASP A 360 -19.75 14.24 2.57
N PHE A 361 -20.33 14.23 1.38
CA PHE A 361 -19.59 14.46 0.13
C PHE A 361 -18.87 15.80 0.13
N ASP A 362 -19.53 16.88 0.53
CA ASP A 362 -18.91 18.19 0.58
C ASP A 362 -17.69 18.25 1.47
N ARG A 363 -17.77 17.62 2.64
CA ARG A 363 -16.65 17.51 3.59
C ARG A 363 -15.51 16.69 3.01
N ILE A 364 -15.80 15.52 2.43
CA ILE A 364 -14.80 14.64 1.83
C ILE A 364 -14.09 15.37 0.68
N ILE A 365 -14.84 15.94 -0.27
CA ILE A 365 -14.31 16.60 -1.46
C ILE A 365 -13.46 17.81 -1.07
N SER A 366 -13.85 18.55 -0.02
CA SER A 366 -13.12 19.77 0.39
C SER A 366 -11.66 19.52 0.81
N VAL A 367 -11.34 18.29 1.22
CA VAL A 367 -9.99 17.90 1.69
C VAL A 367 -9.35 16.84 0.77
N THR A 368 -10.02 16.46 -0.33
CA THR A 368 -9.50 15.49 -1.30
C THR A 368 -8.67 16.19 -2.37
N ASP A 369 -7.46 15.69 -2.57
CA ASP A 369 -6.55 16.15 -3.62
C ASP A 369 -6.61 15.18 -4.82
N ASN A 370 -6.64 15.73 -6.04
CA ASN A 370 -6.51 14.96 -7.28
C ASN A 370 -5.14 14.26 -7.41
N LYS A 371 -4.17 14.68 -6.63
CA LYS A 371 -2.78 14.19 -6.69
C LYS A 371 -2.26 14.16 -8.14
N ASN A 372 -1.72 13.01 -8.56
CA ASN A 372 -1.21 12.81 -9.92
C ASN A 372 -2.24 12.09 -10.82
N ASN A 373 -3.54 12.31 -10.63
CA ASN A 373 -4.52 11.80 -11.59
C ASN A 373 -4.24 12.40 -12.98
N PRO A 374 -4.26 11.63 -14.08
CA PRO A 374 -3.85 12.13 -15.41
C PRO A 374 -4.66 13.32 -15.90
N ILE A 375 -5.88 13.49 -15.37
CA ILE A 375 -6.69 14.68 -15.55
C ILE A 375 -7.44 14.97 -14.25
N ALA A 376 -7.41 16.23 -13.79
CA ALA A 376 -8.11 16.59 -12.56
C ALA A 376 -9.63 16.50 -12.77
N LEU A 377 -10.32 15.82 -11.83
CA LEU A 377 -11.78 15.85 -11.74
C LEU A 377 -12.22 17.08 -10.93
N ASN A 378 -13.28 17.75 -11.37
CA ASN A 378 -13.85 18.85 -10.64
C ASN A 378 -14.78 18.38 -9.49
N ARG A 379 -15.38 19.33 -8.76
CA ARG A 379 -16.19 19.01 -7.58
C ARG A 379 -17.43 18.17 -7.90
N GLU A 380 -18.09 18.46 -9.00
CA GLU A 380 -19.29 17.74 -9.47
C GLU A 380 -18.93 16.32 -9.91
N GLU A 381 -17.83 16.16 -10.64
CA GLU A 381 -17.30 14.86 -11.07
C GLU A 381 -16.84 14.03 -9.84
N MET A 382 -16.23 14.66 -8.84
CA MET A 382 -15.87 13.99 -7.58
C MET A 382 -17.12 13.54 -6.80
N ALA A 383 -18.20 14.31 -6.81
CA ALA A 383 -19.46 13.92 -6.18
C ALA A 383 -20.11 12.73 -6.92
N GLU A 384 -20.04 12.70 -8.27
CA GLU A 384 -20.48 11.56 -9.08
C GLU A 384 -19.68 10.29 -8.73
N VAL A 385 -18.34 10.40 -8.56
CA VAL A 385 -17.49 9.29 -8.09
C VAL A 385 -17.97 8.73 -6.75
N LEU A 386 -18.21 9.60 -5.78
CA LEU A 386 -18.65 9.19 -4.44
C LEU A 386 -20.03 8.53 -4.47
N GLU A 387 -20.96 9.04 -5.27
CA GLU A 387 -22.30 8.43 -5.40
C GLU A 387 -22.21 7.02 -6.00
N TRP A 388 -21.36 6.79 -6.99
CA TRP A 388 -21.16 5.45 -7.55
C TRP A 388 -20.43 4.51 -6.59
N GLY A 389 -19.41 5.00 -5.89
CA GLY A 389 -18.69 4.19 -4.89
C GLY A 389 -19.54 3.85 -3.66
N ARG A 390 -20.65 4.59 -3.47
CA ARG A 390 -21.64 4.35 -2.41
C ARG A 390 -22.73 3.36 -2.84
N ALA A 391 -22.97 3.18 -4.11
CA ALA A 391 -24.00 2.27 -4.63
C ALA A 391 -23.59 0.81 -4.47
#